data_b84e4d3a42f7089f73cc424e8861e208
#
_entry.id   b84e4d3a42f7089f73cc424e8861e208
#
_cell.length_a   1.000
_cell.length_b   1.000
_cell.length_c   1.000
_cell.angle_alpha   90.00
_cell.angle_beta   90.00
_cell.angle_gamma   90.00
#
_symmetry.space_group_name_H-M   'P 1'
#
loop_
_entity.id
_entity.type
_entity.pdbx_description
1 polymer ?
#
loop_
_entity_poly.entity_id
_entity_poly.type
_entity_poly.pdbx_seq_one_letter_code
_entity_poly.pdbx_strand_id
1 'polypeptide(L)'
;MAEPSTGAGPADPGTATTAVDATTVREAAFAVMRDVGLTTIFSNPGSTEVPFLTDLPDDIDFVLALHEASVVGIATGHALATGRAVLALVHTTAGLGNAVAAIATARVNRAPVVVMVGQQDRRHLALEPFLAGRLAGLAGDYPVEVIAPVWAGDVPSAIARAARRAEVDQGPVLLIVPMDDWDQPAAPDAVAAPQRFVTAPAGMPAEVDELAELLAGARAPAVVAGAGVDTEVGWDAVRRLARTLGARVYAEPFGARAGFDQTDEAYAGQLPADRTRLRQVLAGHDLLLVLGTAALRQYPWEAGPLVPGTTRIVVVTADEAEALRSPAMLSVVADPAAVAGAVADRLGDRSPDTGVGDAGELADVDAAACHQPAATTRHTPAEPSPTGALRPEDVFAVLAEHLPAETVLIEESPSSRPALQAMVPARVPMGFLSAAMGGLGFAVPAAVGVKMARPDAPVLAVVGDGSSLYSIQALWTAAHRGVGALFLVLANGRYAVMDRLADRRGGKAPWPAFPEVSVSTLAAGFGVPAVRLETTEELAITLPDLCAGLAERTEPLVVEVAVEAGSQFLP
;
A
#
# COMPACT_ATOMS: atom_id res chain seq x y z
N MET A 1 -58.24 27.60 76.46
CA MET A 1 -57.50 28.83 76.71
C MET A 1 -56.23 28.82 75.91
N ALA A 2 -56.10 29.78 74.98
CA ALA A 2 -54.91 30.31 74.32
C ALA A 2 -54.05 29.38 73.44
N GLU A 3 -54.25 29.59 72.18
CA GLU A 3 -53.18 29.40 71.15
C GLU A 3 -52.01 30.35 71.38
N PRO A 4 -50.84 30.02 70.82
CA PRO A 4 -50.33 30.96 69.83
C PRO A 4 -49.68 30.41 68.56
N SER A 5 -50.03 31.05 67.51
CA SER A 5 -49.36 31.58 66.30
C SER A 5 -48.13 30.78 65.71
N THR A 6 -48.38 30.38 64.52
CA THR A 6 -47.47 29.90 63.44
C THR A 6 -46.52 31.00 62.99
N GLY A 7 -45.21 30.66 62.97
CA GLY A 7 -44.19 31.40 62.26
C GLY A 7 -43.88 30.64 60.92
N ALA A 8 -44.16 31.35 59.83
CA ALA A 8 -43.73 30.90 58.50
C ALA A 8 -42.21 31.11 58.35
N GLY A 9 -41.48 30.05 58.10
CA GLY A 9 -40.08 30.09 57.68
C GLY A 9 -39.95 30.46 56.19
N PRO A 10 -38.85 31.14 55.81
CA PRO A 10 -38.65 31.57 54.42
C PRO A 10 -38.43 30.37 53.47
N ALA A 11 -39.08 30.51 52.32
CA ALA A 11 -38.92 29.59 51.20
C ALA A 11 -37.44 29.53 50.72
N ASP A 12 -36.90 28.37 50.64
CA ASP A 12 -35.60 28.07 50.01
C ASP A 12 -35.71 28.37 48.52
N PRO A 13 -34.88 29.27 47.92
CA PRO A 13 -34.85 29.44 46.47
C PRO A 13 -34.13 28.24 45.89
N GLY A 14 -34.89 27.28 45.36
CA GLY A 14 -34.38 26.18 44.60
C GLY A 14 -33.41 26.70 43.51
N THR A 15 -32.14 26.44 43.71
CA THR A 15 -31.14 26.50 42.65
C THR A 15 -31.54 25.50 41.57
N ALA A 16 -32.20 26.03 40.53
CA ALA A 16 -32.23 25.35 39.25
C ALA A 16 -30.78 25.27 38.76
N THR A 17 -30.12 24.17 39.07
CA THR A 17 -28.91 23.75 38.38
C THR A 17 -29.32 23.52 36.93
N THR A 18 -29.06 24.50 36.07
CA THR A 18 -29.03 24.27 34.63
C THR A 18 -28.05 23.12 34.45
N ALA A 19 -28.58 21.94 34.07
CA ALA A 19 -27.77 20.85 33.59
C ALA A 19 -26.98 21.42 32.40
N VAL A 20 -25.68 21.67 32.61
CA VAL A 20 -24.76 21.82 31.48
C VAL A 20 -24.90 20.52 30.76
N ASP A 21 -25.40 20.55 29.52
CA ASP A 21 -25.48 19.37 28.68
C ASP A 21 -24.08 18.77 28.62
N ALA A 22 -23.93 17.59 29.24
CA ALA A 22 -22.64 16.92 29.29
C ALA A 22 -22.31 16.45 27.87
N THR A 23 -21.15 16.86 27.34
CA THR A 23 -20.63 16.39 26.04
C THR A 23 -20.65 14.87 26.01
N THR A 24 -21.21 14.30 24.95
CA THR A 24 -21.22 12.84 24.75
C THR A 24 -19.86 12.33 24.30
N VAL A 25 -19.60 11.03 24.48
CA VAL A 25 -18.40 10.36 23.94
C VAL A 25 -18.31 10.56 22.43
N ARG A 26 -19.44 10.54 21.70
CA ARG A 26 -19.50 10.77 20.26
C ARG A 26 -19.02 12.18 19.89
N GLU A 27 -19.51 13.21 20.55
CA GLU A 27 -19.09 14.61 20.30
C GLU A 27 -17.62 14.82 20.62
N ALA A 28 -17.13 14.26 21.74
CA ALA A 28 -15.72 14.27 22.08
C ALA A 28 -14.86 13.51 21.07
N ALA A 29 -15.37 12.37 20.53
CA ALA A 29 -14.70 11.61 19.48
C ALA A 29 -14.55 12.44 18.18
N PHE A 30 -15.60 13.16 17.76
CA PHE A 30 -15.50 14.04 16.59
C PHE A 30 -14.49 15.18 16.79
N ALA A 31 -14.42 15.75 17.98
CA ALA A 31 -13.40 16.75 18.30
C ALA A 31 -11.98 16.18 18.17
N VAL A 32 -11.73 15.00 18.74
CA VAL A 32 -10.45 14.31 18.64
C VAL A 32 -10.12 13.92 17.20
N MET A 33 -11.10 13.44 16.43
CA MET A 33 -10.90 13.08 15.01
C MET A 33 -10.41 14.28 14.19
N ARG A 34 -10.97 15.48 14.42
CA ARG A 34 -10.48 16.73 13.81
C ARG A 34 -9.03 17.03 14.20
N ASP A 35 -8.72 16.93 15.49
CA ASP A 35 -7.38 17.20 16.02
C ASP A 35 -6.30 16.27 15.45
N VAL A 36 -6.63 15.01 15.18
CA VAL A 36 -5.69 14.03 14.60
C VAL A 36 -5.81 13.90 13.08
N GLY A 37 -6.75 14.63 12.44
CA GLY A 37 -6.90 14.65 10.99
C GLY A 37 -7.69 13.48 10.38
N LEU A 38 -8.48 12.75 11.17
CA LEU A 38 -9.39 11.70 10.71
C LEU A 38 -10.72 12.30 10.23
N THR A 39 -10.69 13.13 9.19
CA THR A 39 -11.86 13.86 8.69
C THR A 39 -12.59 13.15 7.55
N THR A 40 -12.15 11.95 7.15
CA THR A 40 -12.83 11.10 6.17
C THR A 40 -13.05 9.72 6.77
N ILE A 41 -14.29 9.22 6.69
CA ILE A 41 -14.71 7.89 7.14
C ILE A 41 -15.06 7.05 5.91
N PHE A 42 -14.29 6.02 5.63
CA PHE A 42 -14.65 4.98 4.64
C PHE A 42 -15.44 3.89 5.35
N SER A 43 -16.61 3.52 4.85
CA SER A 43 -17.46 2.58 5.59
C SER A 43 -18.39 1.76 4.69
N ASN A 44 -18.71 0.55 5.18
CA ASN A 44 -19.92 -0.20 4.87
C ASN A 44 -20.61 -0.48 6.22
N PRO A 45 -21.47 0.44 6.69
CA PRO A 45 -21.98 0.38 8.05
C PRO A 45 -23.09 -0.65 8.24
N GLY A 46 -23.20 -1.15 9.47
CA GLY A 46 -24.35 -1.90 9.94
C GLY A 46 -25.01 -1.23 11.15
N SER A 47 -25.80 -1.97 11.91
CA SER A 47 -26.59 -1.43 13.02
C SER A 47 -25.75 -0.91 14.19
N THR A 48 -24.55 -1.45 14.41
CA THR A 48 -23.67 -1.03 15.52
C THR A 48 -22.96 0.30 15.26
N GLU A 49 -22.91 0.75 14.02
CA GLU A 49 -22.30 2.02 13.63
C GLU A 49 -23.31 3.16 13.57
N VAL A 50 -24.60 2.87 13.53
CA VAL A 50 -25.68 3.90 13.44
C VAL A 50 -25.60 4.95 14.54
N PRO A 51 -25.39 4.62 15.86
CA PRO A 51 -25.29 5.63 16.89
C PRO A 51 -24.10 6.61 16.67
N PHE A 52 -23.01 6.15 16.08
CA PHE A 52 -21.87 6.99 15.75
C PHE A 52 -22.13 7.89 14.53
N LEU A 53 -22.76 7.34 13.50
CA LEU A 53 -22.93 8.00 12.20
C LEU A 53 -24.18 8.90 12.11
N THR A 54 -25.15 8.76 13.04
CA THR A 54 -26.33 9.62 13.05
C THR A 54 -25.92 11.06 13.37
N ASP A 55 -26.45 12.02 12.60
CA ASP A 55 -26.10 13.44 12.70
C ASP A 55 -24.58 13.69 12.61
N LEU A 56 -23.93 13.03 11.65
CA LEU A 56 -22.50 13.22 11.36
C LEU A 56 -22.23 14.70 11.02
N PRO A 57 -21.21 15.35 11.63
CA PRO A 57 -20.87 16.73 11.31
C PRO A 57 -20.50 16.93 9.84
N ASP A 58 -20.92 18.06 9.25
CA ASP A 58 -20.72 18.40 7.83
C ASP A 58 -19.23 18.47 7.40
N ASP A 59 -18.33 18.68 8.36
CA ASP A 59 -16.88 18.73 8.13
C ASP A 59 -16.17 17.36 8.20
N ILE A 60 -16.92 16.29 8.43
CA ILE A 60 -16.45 14.91 8.37
C ILE A 60 -17.08 14.24 7.16
N ASP A 61 -16.26 13.93 6.16
CA ASP A 61 -16.71 13.29 4.93
C ASP A 61 -17.01 11.80 5.14
N PHE A 62 -18.16 11.33 4.66
CA PHE A 62 -18.54 9.92 4.72
C PHE A 62 -18.52 9.30 3.32
N VAL A 63 -17.70 8.28 3.14
CA VAL A 63 -17.54 7.57 1.87
C VAL A 63 -18.05 6.14 2.01
N LEU A 64 -19.20 5.88 1.39
CA LEU A 64 -19.77 4.54 1.33
C LEU A 64 -19.00 3.68 0.31
N ALA A 65 -18.64 2.46 0.72
CA ALA A 65 -18.21 1.40 -0.17
C ALA A 65 -19.03 0.14 0.08
N LEU A 66 -19.37 -0.59 -0.99
CA LEU A 66 -20.38 -1.67 -0.91
C LEU A 66 -19.82 -3.03 -0.45
N HIS A 67 -18.58 -3.06 0.04
CA HIS A 67 -17.94 -4.24 0.60
C HIS A 67 -16.77 -3.85 1.50
N GLU A 68 -16.58 -4.51 2.62
CA GLU A 68 -15.59 -4.10 3.63
C GLU A 68 -14.14 -4.26 3.18
N ALA A 69 -13.83 -5.22 2.31
CA ALA A 69 -12.51 -5.28 1.67
C ALA A 69 -12.25 -4.04 0.80
N SER A 70 -13.29 -3.54 0.10
CA SER A 70 -13.20 -2.27 -0.64
C SER A 70 -13.06 -1.07 0.29
N VAL A 71 -13.74 -1.05 1.45
CA VAL A 71 -13.59 -0.01 2.48
C VAL A 71 -12.13 0.12 2.89
N VAL A 72 -11.51 -0.98 3.34
CA VAL A 72 -10.12 -0.99 3.80
C VAL A 72 -9.15 -0.75 2.63
N GLY A 73 -9.46 -1.27 1.42
CA GLY A 73 -8.65 -1.05 0.22
C GLY A 73 -8.61 0.42 -0.22
N ILE A 74 -9.76 1.12 -0.21
CA ILE A 74 -9.84 2.57 -0.51
C ILE A 74 -9.07 3.36 0.57
N ALA A 75 -9.32 3.06 1.85
CA ALA A 75 -8.60 3.66 2.96
C ALA A 75 -7.08 3.45 2.83
N THR A 76 -6.64 2.25 2.42
CA THR A 76 -5.22 1.93 2.18
C THR A 76 -4.63 2.81 1.09
N GLY A 77 -5.29 2.94 -0.06
CA GLY A 77 -4.83 3.81 -1.15
C GLY A 77 -4.73 5.28 -0.71
N HIS A 78 -5.74 5.77 0.01
CA HIS A 78 -5.77 7.13 0.55
C HIS A 78 -4.63 7.36 1.57
N ALA A 79 -4.43 6.42 2.51
CA ALA A 79 -3.38 6.50 3.52
C ALA A 79 -1.98 6.49 2.90
N LEU A 80 -1.73 5.64 1.89
CA LEU A 80 -0.46 5.60 1.15
C LEU A 80 -0.18 6.92 0.41
N ALA A 81 -1.22 7.53 -0.17
CA ALA A 81 -1.08 8.77 -0.93
C ALA A 81 -0.86 10.01 -0.07
N THR A 82 -1.37 10.00 1.18
CA THR A 82 -1.23 11.13 2.12
C THR A 82 -0.10 10.95 3.13
N GLY A 83 0.33 9.70 3.39
CA GLY A 83 1.23 9.35 4.50
C GLY A 83 0.60 9.54 5.89
N ARG A 84 -0.73 9.73 5.98
CA ARG A 84 -1.47 10.02 7.20
C ARG A 84 -2.45 8.91 7.54
N ALA A 85 -2.81 8.82 8.83
CA ALA A 85 -3.83 7.91 9.28
C ALA A 85 -5.20 8.23 8.66
N VAL A 86 -5.96 7.18 8.33
CA VAL A 86 -7.29 7.25 7.71
C VAL A 86 -8.23 6.29 8.42
N LEU A 87 -9.50 6.65 8.56
CA LEU A 87 -10.50 5.84 9.25
C LEU A 87 -11.29 4.93 8.28
N ALA A 88 -11.19 3.63 8.49
CA ALA A 88 -12.07 2.61 7.91
C ALA A 88 -13.02 2.10 9.02
N LEU A 89 -14.32 2.18 8.81
CA LEU A 89 -15.33 1.76 9.77
C LEU A 89 -16.09 0.54 9.22
N VAL A 90 -16.10 -0.57 9.96
CA VAL A 90 -16.68 -1.85 9.52
C VAL A 90 -17.55 -2.49 10.61
N HIS A 91 -18.53 -3.27 10.17
CA HIS A 91 -19.55 -3.84 11.04
C HIS A 91 -19.14 -5.19 11.64
N THR A 92 -19.04 -5.27 12.95
CA THR A 92 -18.87 -6.48 13.77
C THR A 92 -18.05 -7.61 13.10
N THR A 93 -18.45 -8.89 13.34
CA THR A 93 -17.76 -10.08 12.81
C THR A 93 -17.78 -10.16 11.29
N ALA A 94 -18.92 -9.86 10.67
CA ALA A 94 -19.06 -9.98 9.21
C ALA A 94 -18.19 -8.97 8.49
N GLY A 95 -18.26 -7.70 8.89
CA GLY A 95 -17.49 -6.64 8.27
C GLY A 95 -15.98 -6.80 8.51
N LEU A 96 -15.58 -7.08 9.75
CA LEU A 96 -14.16 -7.34 10.03
C LEU A 96 -13.67 -8.59 9.30
N GLY A 97 -14.47 -9.68 9.27
CA GLY A 97 -14.11 -10.91 8.57
C GLY A 97 -13.88 -10.70 7.08
N ASN A 98 -14.77 -9.94 6.40
CA ASN A 98 -14.63 -9.58 4.99
C ASN A 98 -13.40 -8.67 4.73
N ALA A 99 -12.94 -7.91 5.73
CA ALA A 99 -11.82 -6.98 5.62
C ALA A 99 -10.44 -7.59 5.91
N VAL A 100 -10.34 -8.80 6.49
CA VAL A 100 -9.07 -9.37 6.98
C VAL A 100 -7.97 -9.37 5.92
N ALA A 101 -8.26 -9.80 4.69
CA ALA A 101 -7.27 -9.83 3.61
C ALA A 101 -6.79 -8.43 3.22
N ALA A 102 -7.70 -7.43 3.23
CA ALA A 102 -7.33 -6.04 2.95
C ALA A 102 -6.51 -5.43 4.11
N ILE A 103 -6.81 -5.78 5.37
CA ILE A 103 -6.02 -5.40 6.55
C ILE A 103 -4.60 -5.99 6.45
N ALA A 104 -4.48 -7.25 6.03
CA ALA A 104 -3.18 -7.89 5.80
C ALA A 104 -2.39 -7.17 4.70
N THR A 105 -3.05 -6.76 3.60
CA THR A 105 -2.43 -5.97 2.54
C THR A 105 -1.99 -4.59 3.04
N ALA A 106 -2.84 -3.89 3.81
CA ALA A 106 -2.49 -2.62 4.44
C ALA A 106 -1.24 -2.75 5.34
N ARG A 107 -1.14 -3.85 6.12
CA ARG A 107 0.04 -4.13 6.97
C ARG A 107 1.32 -4.26 6.17
N VAL A 108 1.32 -5.07 5.12
CA VAL A 108 2.53 -5.33 4.33
C VAL A 108 2.90 -4.13 3.45
N ASN A 109 1.90 -3.36 2.99
CA ASN A 109 2.11 -2.12 2.24
C ASN A 109 2.47 -0.92 3.14
N ARG A 110 2.48 -1.11 4.47
CA ARG A 110 2.79 -0.06 5.45
C ARG A 110 1.83 1.14 5.38
N ALA A 111 0.54 0.86 5.25
CA ALA A 111 -0.49 1.88 5.19
C ALA A 111 -1.03 2.19 6.60
N PRO A 112 -1.00 3.44 7.06
CA PRO A 112 -1.55 3.84 8.35
C PRO A 112 -3.08 3.91 8.30
N VAL A 113 -3.76 2.80 8.61
CA VAL A 113 -5.22 2.70 8.59
C VAL A 113 -5.75 2.42 10.00
N VAL A 114 -6.65 3.24 10.50
CA VAL A 114 -7.44 2.92 11.70
C VAL A 114 -8.67 2.14 11.25
N VAL A 115 -8.73 0.87 11.59
CA VAL A 115 -9.90 0.02 11.32
C VAL A 115 -10.75 0.00 12.58
N MET A 116 -11.79 0.86 12.60
CA MET A 116 -12.76 0.87 13.69
C MET A 116 -13.84 -0.16 13.43
N VAL A 117 -14.15 -0.97 14.44
CA VAL A 117 -15.13 -2.05 14.36
C VAL A 117 -16.19 -1.83 15.42
N GLY A 118 -17.44 -1.72 14.98
CA GLY A 118 -18.55 -1.66 15.91
C GLY A 118 -18.75 -2.99 16.66
N GLN A 119 -19.14 -2.92 17.92
CA GLN A 119 -19.48 -4.06 18.75
C GLN A 119 -20.86 -3.86 19.37
N GLN A 120 -21.48 -4.94 19.80
CA GLN A 120 -22.72 -4.89 20.53
C GLN A 120 -22.58 -4.20 21.90
N ASP A 121 -23.71 -3.73 22.43
CA ASP A 121 -23.83 -3.05 23.72
C ASP A 121 -23.16 -3.85 24.84
N ARG A 122 -22.27 -3.19 25.60
CA ARG A 122 -21.46 -3.76 26.69
C ARG A 122 -22.31 -4.47 27.74
N ARG A 123 -23.51 -3.94 28.04
CA ARG A 123 -24.37 -4.39 29.15
C ARG A 123 -24.88 -5.82 28.96
N HIS A 124 -24.88 -6.33 27.72
CA HIS A 124 -25.33 -7.67 27.43
C HIS A 124 -24.35 -8.56 26.63
N LEU A 125 -23.13 -8.10 26.39
CA LEU A 125 -22.11 -8.90 25.68
C LEU A 125 -21.91 -10.29 26.30
N ALA A 126 -22.05 -10.42 27.64
CA ALA A 126 -21.94 -11.71 28.32
C ALA A 126 -23.04 -12.72 27.92
N LEU A 127 -24.14 -12.24 27.31
CA LEU A 127 -25.24 -13.06 26.82
C LEU A 127 -25.09 -13.41 25.34
N GLU A 128 -23.97 -13.04 24.72
CA GLU A 128 -23.71 -13.22 23.29
C GLU A 128 -24.90 -12.79 22.41
N PRO A 129 -25.32 -11.50 22.48
CA PRO A 129 -26.47 -11.03 21.72
C PRO A 129 -26.24 -11.18 20.21
N PHE A 130 -27.35 -11.11 19.44
CA PHE A 130 -27.27 -11.13 17.98
C PHE A 130 -26.25 -10.12 17.44
N LEU A 131 -25.40 -10.53 16.52
CA LEU A 131 -24.27 -9.77 15.95
C LEU A 131 -23.13 -9.48 16.93
N ALA A 132 -23.08 -10.04 18.14
CA ALA A 132 -21.88 -9.95 18.97
C ALA A 132 -20.71 -10.69 18.31
N GLY A 133 -19.52 -10.09 18.34
CA GLY A 133 -18.31 -10.64 17.72
C GLY A 133 -17.17 -10.89 18.69
N ARG A 134 -16.38 -11.96 18.44
CA ARG A 134 -15.06 -12.17 19.07
C ARG A 134 -14.01 -11.46 18.22
N LEU A 135 -14.02 -10.13 18.27
CA LEU A 135 -13.36 -9.28 17.29
C LEU A 135 -11.84 -9.16 17.50
N ALA A 136 -11.37 -9.14 18.74
CA ALA A 136 -9.97 -8.83 19.07
C ALA A 136 -8.94 -9.76 18.40
N GLY A 137 -9.30 -11.03 18.16
CA GLY A 137 -8.41 -12.02 17.54
C GLY A 137 -8.75 -12.32 16.07
N LEU A 138 -9.81 -11.73 15.51
CA LEU A 138 -10.33 -12.13 14.19
C LEU A 138 -9.38 -11.78 13.04
N ALA A 139 -8.69 -10.64 13.13
CA ALA A 139 -7.69 -10.23 12.15
C ALA A 139 -6.28 -10.81 12.43
N GLY A 140 -6.12 -11.70 13.40
CA GLY A 140 -4.83 -12.29 13.77
C GLY A 140 -3.79 -11.22 14.12
N ASP A 141 -2.56 -11.43 13.65
CA ASP A 141 -1.39 -10.57 13.94
C ASP A 141 -1.18 -9.48 12.86
N TYR A 142 -2.14 -9.29 11.94
CA TYR A 142 -2.00 -8.27 10.90
C TYR A 142 -2.10 -6.83 11.43
N PRO A 143 -3.01 -6.47 12.36
CA PRO A 143 -2.97 -5.16 12.99
C PRO A 143 -1.68 -4.98 13.82
N VAL A 144 -1.09 -3.77 13.78
CA VAL A 144 0.06 -3.43 14.63
C VAL A 144 -0.33 -3.34 16.10
N GLU A 145 -1.59 -3.02 16.37
CA GLU A 145 -2.18 -3.02 17.70
C GLU A 145 -3.68 -3.28 17.60
N VAL A 146 -4.26 -3.91 18.64
CA VAL A 146 -5.71 -4.04 18.84
C VAL A 146 -6.08 -3.27 20.10
N ILE A 147 -6.90 -2.23 19.95
CA ILE A 147 -7.38 -1.37 21.04
C ILE A 147 -8.86 -1.65 21.28
N ALA A 148 -9.20 -2.04 22.49
CA ALA A 148 -10.58 -2.22 22.93
C ALA A 148 -10.77 -1.45 24.25
N PRO A 149 -11.31 -0.22 24.23
CA PRO A 149 -11.50 0.59 25.44
C PRO A 149 -12.34 -0.16 26.48
N VAL A 150 -11.87 -0.17 27.72
CA VAL A 150 -12.58 -0.85 28.82
C VAL A 150 -13.78 -0.03 29.26
N TRP A 151 -13.71 1.28 29.14
CA TRP A 151 -14.74 2.24 29.53
C TRP A 151 -15.07 3.19 28.38
N ALA A 152 -16.33 3.58 28.26
CA ALA A 152 -16.80 4.47 27.20
C ALA A 152 -16.04 5.80 27.13
N GLY A 153 -15.74 6.40 28.30
CA GLY A 153 -14.97 7.65 28.38
C GLY A 153 -13.55 7.58 27.81
N ASP A 154 -13.00 6.38 27.60
CA ASP A 154 -11.67 6.20 26.98
C ASP A 154 -11.70 6.21 25.46
N VAL A 155 -12.88 6.14 24.83
CA VAL A 155 -13.01 6.04 23.36
C VAL A 155 -12.35 7.21 22.62
N PRO A 156 -12.54 8.48 23.00
CA PRO A 156 -11.89 9.61 22.33
C PRO A 156 -10.34 9.50 22.36
N SER A 157 -9.77 9.19 23.53
CA SER A 157 -8.31 9.00 23.65
C SER A 157 -7.80 7.76 22.91
N ALA A 158 -8.60 6.70 22.82
CA ALA A 158 -8.29 5.51 22.05
C ALA A 158 -8.25 5.80 20.54
N ILE A 159 -9.14 6.64 20.02
CA ILE A 159 -9.11 7.11 18.63
C ILE A 159 -7.80 7.86 18.35
N ALA A 160 -7.42 8.81 19.21
CA ALA A 160 -6.15 9.53 19.06
C ALA A 160 -4.95 8.59 19.09
N ARG A 161 -4.92 7.64 20.04
CA ARG A 161 -3.88 6.64 20.16
C ARG A 161 -3.82 5.76 18.90
N ALA A 162 -4.97 5.30 18.39
CA ALA A 162 -5.03 4.47 17.19
C ALA A 162 -4.45 5.20 15.98
N ALA A 163 -4.82 6.47 15.75
CA ALA A 163 -4.29 7.27 14.66
C ALA A 163 -2.77 7.43 14.75
N ARG A 164 -2.26 7.82 15.94
CA ARG A 164 -0.82 8.00 16.14
C ARG A 164 -0.05 6.70 16.03
N ARG A 165 -0.59 5.60 16.55
CA ARG A 165 0.03 4.28 16.46
C ARG A 165 0.12 3.82 15.00
N ALA A 166 -0.95 4.01 14.21
CA ALA A 166 -0.95 3.70 12.80
C ALA A 166 0.12 4.49 12.03
N GLU A 167 0.26 5.79 12.30
CA GLU A 167 1.27 6.65 11.67
C GLU A 167 2.70 6.28 12.07
N VAL A 168 2.94 5.98 13.35
CA VAL A 168 4.30 5.65 13.85
C VAL A 168 4.78 4.31 13.32
N ASP A 169 3.94 3.28 13.40
CA ASP A 169 4.31 1.92 12.98
C ASP A 169 4.02 1.67 11.49
N GLN A 170 3.46 2.66 10.79
CA GLN A 170 3.11 2.54 9.38
C GLN A 170 2.33 1.25 9.12
N GLY A 171 1.16 1.14 9.75
CA GLY A 171 0.35 -0.08 9.63
C GLY A 171 -1.06 0.06 10.21
N PRO A 172 -1.95 -0.92 9.95
CA PRO A 172 -3.32 -0.89 10.42
C PRO A 172 -3.42 -1.10 11.94
N VAL A 173 -4.26 -0.31 12.59
CA VAL A 173 -4.66 -0.47 14.00
C VAL A 173 -6.13 -0.85 14.06
N LEU A 174 -6.45 -1.89 14.80
CA LEU A 174 -7.84 -2.29 15.05
C LEU A 174 -8.36 -1.60 16.31
N LEU A 175 -9.48 -0.87 16.20
CA LEU A 175 -10.15 -0.20 17.30
C LEU A 175 -11.58 -0.74 17.43
N ILE A 176 -11.91 -1.38 18.55
CA ILE A 176 -13.20 -2.02 18.79
C ILE A 176 -14.03 -1.13 19.71
N VAL A 177 -15.19 -0.64 19.25
CA VAL A 177 -16.04 0.27 20.00
C VAL A 177 -17.47 -0.27 20.12
N PRO A 178 -17.97 -0.56 21.33
CA PRO A 178 -19.37 -0.91 21.55
C PRO A 178 -20.34 0.23 21.22
N MET A 179 -21.49 -0.14 20.68
CA MET A 179 -22.48 0.82 20.17
C MET A 179 -23.10 1.75 21.25
N ASP A 180 -23.15 1.28 22.48
CA ASP A 180 -23.71 2.05 23.61
C ASP A 180 -22.73 3.09 24.18
N ASP A 181 -21.46 3.00 23.83
CA ASP A 181 -20.45 3.95 24.31
C ASP A 181 -20.70 5.38 23.77
N TRP A 182 -21.24 5.51 22.56
CA TRP A 182 -21.37 6.78 21.88
C TRP A 182 -22.30 7.77 22.58
N ASP A 183 -23.34 7.28 23.25
CA ASP A 183 -24.33 8.08 23.97
C ASP A 183 -23.97 8.31 25.45
N GLN A 184 -22.86 7.73 25.92
CA GLN A 184 -22.40 7.95 27.30
C GLN A 184 -21.80 9.35 27.45
N PRO A 185 -21.89 9.95 28.67
CA PRO A 185 -21.18 11.18 28.95
C PRO A 185 -19.68 11.03 28.76
N ALA A 186 -19.06 11.98 28.06
CA ALA A 186 -17.61 12.05 27.97
C ALA A 186 -17.02 12.40 29.35
N ALA A 187 -15.88 11.80 29.70
CA ALA A 187 -15.15 12.23 30.88
C ALA A 187 -14.61 13.66 30.66
N PRO A 188 -14.68 14.54 31.66
CA PRO A 188 -14.15 15.90 31.53
C PRO A 188 -12.67 15.96 31.12
N ASP A 189 -11.91 14.91 31.48
CA ASP A 189 -10.47 14.83 31.28
C ASP A 189 -10.09 13.84 30.15
N ALA A 190 -11.07 13.28 29.41
CA ALA A 190 -10.85 12.21 28.44
C ALA A 190 -10.12 12.64 27.16
N VAL A 191 -9.87 13.92 26.96
CA VAL A 191 -9.30 14.45 25.72
C VAL A 191 -7.81 14.80 25.91
N ALA A 192 -7.04 13.86 26.37
CA ALA A 192 -5.58 14.00 26.42
C ALA A 192 -4.93 13.41 25.16
N ALA A 193 -5.37 13.83 23.98
CA ALA A 193 -4.59 13.58 22.77
C ALA A 193 -3.44 14.59 22.74
N PRO A 194 -2.19 14.16 22.50
CA PRO A 194 -1.11 15.12 22.29
C PRO A 194 -1.43 15.94 21.04
N GLN A 195 -1.61 17.25 21.22
CA GLN A 195 -1.85 18.19 20.11
C GLN A 195 -0.72 18.16 19.08
N ARG A 196 0.48 17.83 19.52
CA ARG A 196 1.65 17.64 18.66
C ARG A 196 2.41 16.39 19.08
N PHE A 197 2.50 15.43 18.18
CA PHE A 197 3.31 14.24 18.35
C PHE A 197 4.48 14.32 17.38
N VAL A 198 5.70 14.30 17.90
CA VAL A 198 6.93 14.32 17.12
C VAL A 198 7.72 13.08 17.46
N THR A 199 7.91 12.20 16.48
CA THR A 199 8.93 11.18 16.55
C THR A 199 10.20 11.77 15.95
N ALA A 200 11.23 11.96 16.76
CA ALA A 200 12.55 12.16 16.18
C ALA A 200 12.94 10.85 15.46
N PRO A 201 13.50 10.90 14.24
CA PRO A 201 14.19 9.75 13.70
C PRO A 201 15.17 9.28 14.75
N ALA A 202 15.30 7.97 14.97
CA ALA A 202 16.40 7.45 15.78
C ALA A 202 17.68 8.12 15.28
N GLY A 203 18.49 8.64 16.21
CA GLY A 203 19.73 9.35 15.84
C GLY A 203 20.52 8.48 14.86
N MET A 204 21.36 9.11 14.05
CA MET A 204 22.20 8.39 13.09
C MET A 204 22.94 7.28 13.82
N PRO A 205 22.81 6.00 13.43
CA PRO A 205 23.49 4.92 14.11
C PRO A 205 25.01 5.09 14.04
N ALA A 206 25.70 4.70 15.10
CA ALA A 206 27.18 4.72 15.13
C ALA A 206 27.78 3.83 14.03
N GLU A 207 27.04 2.83 13.61
CA GLU A 207 27.39 1.88 12.55
C GLU A 207 27.42 2.48 11.14
N VAL A 208 27.02 3.73 10.94
CA VAL A 208 27.10 4.41 9.62
C VAL A 208 28.56 4.49 9.13
N ASP A 209 29.53 4.69 10.03
CA ASP A 209 30.95 4.70 9.68
C ASP A 209 31.41 3.30 9.26
N GLU A 210 31.01 2.26 10.01
CA GLU A 210 31.27 0.86 9.63
C GLU A 210 30.65 0.52 8.28
N LEU A 211 29.39 0.94 8.05
CA LEU A 211 28.70 0.73 6.78
C LEU A 211 29.42 1.43 5.61
N ALA A 212 29.88 2.66 5.81
CA ALA A 212 30.65 3.38 4.81
C ALA A 212 31.99 2.68 4.51
N GLU A 213 32.66 2.12 5.53
CA GLU A 213 33.88 1.33 5.34
C GLU A 213 33.64 0.01 4.59
N LEU A 214 32.58 -0.71 4.93
CA LEU A 214 32.18 -1.94 4.23
C LEU A 214 31.91 -1.67 2.75
N LEU A 215 31.20 -0.57 2.43
CA LEU A 215 30.87 -0.19 1.06
C LEU A 215 32.09 0.31 0.28
N ALA A 216 32.95 1.12 0.92
CA ALA A 216 34.20 1.58 0.31
C ALA A 216 35.18 0.42 0.00
N GLY A 217 35.14 -0.65 0.80
CA GLY A 217 35.95 -1.85 0.59
C GLY A 217 35.36 -2.86 -0.40
N ALA A 218 34.13 -2.66 -0.87
CA ALA A 218 33.49 -3.52 -1.85
C ALA A 218 34.01 -3.20 -3.27
N ARG A 219 34.26 -4.24 -4.07
CA ARG A 219 34.74 -4.08 -5.45
C ARG A 219 33.61 -3.91 -6.46
N ALA A 220 32.48 -4.52 -6.19
CA ALA A 220 31.30 -4.50 -7.05
C ALA A 220 30.01 -4.46 -6.20
N PRO A 221 29.77 -3.36 -5.43
CA PRO A 221 28.58 -3.24 -4.62
C PRO A 221 27.34 -3.09 -5.50
N ALA A 222 26.19 -3.54 -4.96
CA ALA A 222 24.88 -3.28 -5.53
C ALA A 222 23.92 -2.80 -4.45
N VAL A 223 22.91 -2.04 -4.84
CA VAL A 223 21.86 -1.53 -3.98
C VAL A 223 20.51 -2.16 -4.37
N VAL A 224 19.75 -2.60 -3.40
CA VAL A 224 18.33 -2.97 -3.58
C VAL A 224 17.48 -1.92 -2.91
N ALA A 225 16.68 -1.20 -3.69
CA ALA A 225 15.78 -0.17 -3.20
C ALA A 225 14.37 -0.74 -3.04
N GLY A 226 13.83 -0.66 -1.81
CA GLY A 226 12.48 -1.10 -1.49
C GLY A 226 11.54 0.06 -1.15
N ALA A 227 10.32 -0.29 -0.71
CA ALA A 227 9.26 0.68 -0.43
C ALA A 227 9.62 1.74 0.63
N GLY A 228 10.55 1.43 1.56
CA GLY A 228 10.94 2.34 2.63
C GLY A 228 11.79 3.53 2.18
N VAL A 229 12.30 3.53 0.95
CA VAL A 229 13.03 4.68 0.35
C VAL A 229 12.24 5.35 -0.78
N ASP A 230 10.96 4.99 -0.96
CA ASP A 230 10.12 5.54 -2.03
C ASP A 230 9.59 6.95 -1.68
N THR A 231 10.49 7.88 -1.57
CA THR A 231 10.28 9.33 -1.36
C THR A 231 11.28 10.13 -2.20
N GLU A 232 11.01 11.41 -2.43
CA GLU A 232 11.98 12.28 -3.15
C GLU A 232 13.34 12.28 -2.48
N VAL A 233 13.36 12.44 -1.15
CA VAL A 233 14.60 12.43 -0.35
C VAL A 233 15.29 11.06 -0.43
N GLY A 234 14.52 9.98 -0.38
CA GLY A 234 15.05 8.62 -0.47
C GLY A 234 15.63 8.31 -1.84
N TRP A 235 14.94 8.68 -2.92
CA TRP A 235 15.43 8.49 -4.28
C TRP A 235 16.72 9.28 -4.54
N ASP A 236 16.79 10.53 -4.05
CA ASP A 236 18.01 11.34 -4.16
C ASP A 236 19.17 10.74 -3.35
N ALA A 237 18.91 10.28 -2.13
CA ALA A 237 19.94 9.64 -1.31
C ALA A 237 20.47 8.36 -1.97
N VAL A 238 19.60 7.50 -2.50
CA VAL A 238 19.98 6.27 -3.23
C VAL A 238 20.77 6.62 -4.50
N ARG A 239 20.34 7.64 -5.25
CA ARG A 239 21.04 8.11 -6.48
C ARG A 239 22.43 8.61 -6.16
N ARG A 240 22.59 9.44 -5.14
CA ARG A 240 23.91 9.94 -4.70
C ARG A 240 24.83 8.78 -4.29
N LEU A 241 24.31 7.88 -3.46
CA LEU A 241 25.04 6.71 -3.00
C LEU A 241 25.47 5.79 -4.16
N ALA A 242 24.55 5.48 -5.08
CA ALA A 242 24.83 4.65 -6.24
C ALA A 242 25.93 5.26 -7.14
N ARG A 243 25.86 6.58 -7.39
CA ARG A 243 26.89 7.30 -8.17
C ARG A 243 28.25 7.28 -7.49
N THR A 244 28.30 7.56 -6.17
CA THR A 244 29.55 7.55 -5.41
C THR A 244 30.23 6.18 -5.42
N LEU A 245 29.44 5.10 -5.39
CA LEU A 245 29.94 3.72 -5.38
C LEU A 245 30.14 3.12 -6.77
N GLY A 246 29.63 3.75 -7.84
CA GLY A 246 29.50 3.12 -9.15
C GLY A 246 28.58 1.89 -9.12
N ALA A 247 27.62 1.86 -8.19
CA ALA A 247 26.78 0.69 -7.93
C ALA A 247 25.54 0.65 -8.83
N ARG A 248 25.10 -0.57 -9.16
CA ARG A 248 23.79 -0.81 -9.80
C ARG A 248 22.70 -0.80 -8.75
N VAL A 249 21.51 -0.27 -9.12
CA VAL A 249 20.32 -0.23 -8.27
C VAL A 249 19.28 -1.20 -8.82
N TYR A 250 18.80 -2.08 -7.96
CA TYR A 250 17.76 -3.05 -8.28
C TYR A 250 16.49 -2.75 -7.47
N ALA A 251 15.32 -3.03 -8.04
CA ALA A 251 14.09 -3.14 -7.28
C ALA A 251 13.97 -4.52 -6.62
N GLU A 252 13.33 -4.57 -5.45
CA GLU A 252 13.05 -5.84 -4.76
C GLU A 252 12.01 -6.68 -5.52
N PRO A 253 12.05 -8.03 -5.41
CA PRO A 253 10.96 -8.87 -5.88
C PRO A 253 9.68 -8.57 -5.08
N PHE A 254 8.55 -8.42 -5.74
CA PHE A 254 7.24 -8.18 -5.11
C PHE A 254 7.18 -6.94 -4.21
N GLY A 255 7.89 -5.87 -4.57
CA GLY A 255 7.82 -4.61 -3.84
C GLY A 255 6.44 -3.97 -3.87
N ALA A 256 6.06 -3.33 -2.74
CA ALA A 256 4.84 -2.52 -2.67
C ALA A 256 4.93 -1.26 -3.54
N ARG A 257 6.16 -0.73 -3.72
CA ARG A 257 6.49 0.51 -4.43
C ARG A 257 7.79 0.36 -5.20
N ALA A 258 8.07 1.30 -6.10
CA ALA A 258 9.24 1.24 -6.98
C ALA A 258 10.57 1.37 -6.21
N GLY A 259 10.64 2.21 -5.18
CA GLY A 259 11.83 2.46 -4.37
C GLY A 259 12.90 3.31 -5.04
N PHE A 260 12.91 3.42 -6.36
CA PHE A 260 13.89 4.19 -7.13
C PHE A 260 13.36 4.57 -8.51
N ASP A 261 13.92 5.63 -9.10
CA ASP A 261 13.67 6.06 -10.47
C ASP A 261 14.11 4.98 -11.47
N GLN A 262 13.15 4.35 -12.14
CA GLN A 262 13.42 3.25 -13.06
C GLN A 262 13.94 3.73 -14.43
N THR A 263 14.05 5.04 -14.63
CA THR A 263 14.69 5.65 -15.83
C THR A 263 16.12 6.11 -15.56
N ASP A 264 16.59 6.06 -14.31
CA ASP A 264 17.98 6.43 -13.96
C ASP A 264 18.97 5.41 -14.55
N GLU A 265 20.13 5.91 -14.99
CA GLU A 265 21.20 5.08 -15.60
C GLU A 265 21.76 4.00 -14.65
N ALA A 266 21.67 4.21 -13.34
CA ALA A 266 22.08 3.23 -12.34
C ALA A 266 21.08 2.08 -12.18
N TYR A 267 19.81 2.27 -12.61
CA TYR A 267 18.77 1.24 -12.47
C TYR A 267 19.09 0.02 -13.35
N ALA A 268 19.04 -1.15 -12.74
CA ALA A 268 19.41 -2.41 -13.39
C ALA A 268 18.23 -3.41 -13.52
N GLY A 269 17.03 -2.99 -13.11
CA GLY A 269 15.84 -3.82 -13.20
C GLY A 269 15.39 -4.41 -11.87
N GLN A 270 14.38 -5.26 -11.91
CA GLN A 270 13.85 -5.95 -10.74
C GLN A 270 14.60 -7.28 -10.53
N LEU A 271 14.91 -7.59 -9.27
CA LEU A 271 15.51 -8.86 -8.91
C LEU A 271 14.52 -10.02 -9.09
N PRO A 272 15.00 -11.19 -9.60
CA PRO A 272 14.15 -12.37 -9.69
C PRO A 272 13.71 -12.93 -8.35
N ALA A 273 12.50 -13.49 -8.30
CA ALA A 273 11.96 -14.13 -7.12
C ALA A 273 12.34 -15.60 -6.96
N ASP A 274 13.05 -16.20 -7.89
CA ASP A 274 13.65 -17.54 -7.79
C ASP A 274 15.16 -17.45 -7.53
N ARG A 275 15.66 -18.36 -6.72
CA ARG A 275 17.06 -18.34 -6.27
C ARG A 275 18.07 -18.58 -7.38
N THR A 276 17.70 -19.32 -8.39
CA THR A 276 18.64 -19.68 -9.48
C THR A 276 18.95 -18.45 -10.33
N ARG A 277 17.93 -17.74 -10.80
CA ARG A 277 18.12 -16.50 -11.56
C ARG A 277 18.67 -15.37 -10.66
N LEU A 278 18.21 -15.29 -9.40
CA LEU A 278 18.72 -14.31 -8.43
C LEU A 278 20.24 -14.44 -8.25
N ARG A 279 20.76 -15.67 -8.06
CA ARG A 279 22.20 -15.91 -7.98
C ARG A 279 22.95 -15.57 -9.28
N GLN A 280 22.34 -15.79 -10.43
CA GLN A 280 22.93 -15.42 -11.72
C GLN A 280 23.07 -13.88 -11.84
N VAL A 281 22.02 -13.13 -11.51
CA VAL A 281 22.03 -11.66 -11.53
C VAL A 281 23.05 -11.10 -10.54
N LEU A 282 23.17 -11.71 -9.35
CA LEU A 282 24.06 -11.24 -8.29
C LEU A 282 25.47 -11.83 -8.37
N ALA A 283 25.79 -12.68 -9.34
CA ALA A 283 27.09 -13.37 -9.41
C ALA A 283 28.32 -12.46 -9.48
N GLY A 284 28.15 -11.24 -10.05
CA GLY A 284 29.21 -10.24 -10.14
C GLY A 284 29.35 -9.32 -8.93
N HIS A 285 28.45 -9.41 -7.94
CA HIS A 285 28.41 -8.50 -6.80
C HIS A 285 28.98 -9.13 -5.53
N ASP A 286 29.87 -8.45 -4.83
CA ASP A 286 30.48 -8.89 -3.58
C ASP A 286 29.78 -8.33 -2.33
N LEU A 287 29.00 -7.26 -2.46
CA LEU A 287 28.20 -6.66 -1.41
C LEU A 287 26.85 -6.19 -1.93
N LEU A 288 25.78 -6.56 -1.24
CA LEU A 288 24.42 -6.14 -1.51
C LEU A 288 23.92 -5.30 -0.35
N LEU A 289 23.65 -4.02 -0.60
CA LEU A 289 22.99 -3.12 0.36
C LEU A 289 21.49 -3.08 0.08
N VAL A 290 20.68 -3.56 1.01
CA VAL A 290 19.22 -3.58 0.92
C VAL A 290 18.66 -2.45 1.76
N LEU A 291 17.94 -1.53 1.13
CA LEU A 291 17.41 -0.30 1.72
C LEU A 291 15.88 -0.31 1.74
N GLY A 292 15.30 -0.21 2.93
CA GLY A 292 13.86 0.00 3.10
C GLY A 292 12.98 -1.20 2.76
N THR A 293 13.53 -2.41 2.87
CA THR A 293 12.82 -3.68 2.71
C THR A 293 13.60 -4.81 3.37
N ALA A 294 12.97 -5.98 3.51
CA ALA A 294 13.67 -7.20 3.92
C ALA A 294 14.56 -7.74 2.78
N ALA A 295 15.63 -8.46 3.13
CA ALA A 295 16.46 -9.13 2.14
C ALA A 295 15.67 -10.23 1.44
N LEU A 296 15.32 -9.95 0.25
CA LEU A 296 14.93 -10.66 -0.95
C LEU A 296 13.82 -11.71 -0.76
N ARG A 297 12.59 -11.28 -0.99
CA ARG A 297 11.41 -12.17 -1.03
C ARG A 297 11.55 -13.19 -2.15
N GLN A 298 11.19 -14.44 -1.84
CA GLN A 298 11.19 -15.54 -2.79
C GLN A 298 9.76 -16.06 -2.99
N TYR A 299 9.45 -16.56 -4.19
CA TYR A 299 8.18 -17.20 -4.46
C TYR A 299 8.30 -18.73 -4.49
N PRO A 300 9.06 -19.37 -5.41
CA PRO A 300 9.28 -20.81 -5.32
C PRO A 300 10.38 -21.09 -4.29
N TRP A 301 10.20 -22.17 -3.53
CA TRP A 301 11.32 -22.70 -2.75
C TRP A 301 12.29 -23.45 -3.68
N GLU A 302 13.56 -23.10 -3.58
CA GLU A 302 14.66 -23.77 -4.26
C GLU A 302 15.79 -24.07 -3.28
N ALA A 303 16.49 -25.19 -3.48
CA ALA A 303 17.61 -25.58 -2.65
C ALA A 303 18.84 -24.65 -2.87
N GLY A 304 19.68 -24.58 -1.84
CA GLY A 304 20.93 -23.82 -1.87
C GLY A 304 20.82 -22.42 -1.27
N PRO A 305 21.92 -21.63 -1.26
CA PRO A 305 21.97 -20.31 -0.66
C PRO A 305 21.07 -19.32 -1.40
N LEU A 306 20.64 -18.27 -0.69
CA LEU A 306 19.81 -17.20 -1.26
C LEU A 306 20.59 -16.42 -2.32
N VAL A 307 21.82 -16.05 -2.01
CA VAL A 307 22.74 -15.30 -2.88
C VAL A 307 24.03 -16.10 -3.12
N PRO A 308 24.89 -15.72 -4.07
CA PRO A 308 26.20 -16.33 -4.22
C PRO A 308 26.99 -16.29 -2.90
N GLY A 309 27.77 -17.33 -2.61
CA GLY A 309 28.54 -17.42 -1.36
C GLY A 309 29.60 -16.32 -1.17
N THR A 310 29.93 -15.62 -2.24
CA THR A 310 30.83 -14.46 -2.25
C THR A 310 30.12 -13.12 -1.97
N THR A 311 28.80 -13.09 -2.04
CA THR A 311 28.00 -11.88 -1.87
C THR A 311 27.56 -11.73 -0.41
N ARG A 312 28.01 -10.67 0.24
CA ARG A 312 27.58 -10.29 1.59
C ARG A 312 26.31 -9.44 1.50
N ILE A 313 25.43 -9.55 2.49
CA ILE A 313 24.19 -8.77 2.56
C ILE A 313 24.24 -7.85 3.78
N VAL A 314 23.91 -6.58 3.56
CA VAL A 314 23.64 -5.58 4.59
C VAL A 314 22.22 -5.06 4.41
N VAL A 315 21.46 -4.93 5.49
CA VAL A 315 20.07 -4.44 5.46
C VAL A 315 19.95 -3.18 6.30
N VAL A 316 19.32 -2.16 5.76
CA VAL A 316 18.90 -0.96 6.49
C VAL A 316 17.40 -0.77 6.28
N THR A 317 16.63 -0.86 7.34
CA THR A 317 15.16 -0.72 7.30
C THR A 317 14.64 -0.11 8.60
N ALA A 318 13.53 0.59 8.54
CA ALA A 318 12.86 1.09 9.73
C ALA A 318 11.99 0.01 10.44
N ASP A 319 11.84 -1.17 9.84
CA ASP A 319 11.04 -2.28 10.36
C ASP A 319 11.94 -3.35 10.97
N GLU A 320 11.86 -3.49 12.31
CA GLU A 320 12.63 -4.48 13.05
C GLU A 320 12.34 -5.93 12.59
N ALA A 321 11.10 -6.24 12.23
CA ALA A 321 10.74 -7.57 11.75
C ALA A 321 11.37 -7.87 10.38
N GLU A 322 11.54 -6.88 9.51
CA GLU A 322 12.30 -7.04 8.27
C GLU A 322 13.78 -7.28 8.53
N ALA A 323 14.37 -6.52 9.46
CA ALA A 323 15.76 -6.68 9.85
C ALA A 323 16.03 -8.08 10.42
N LEU A 324 15.17 -8.55 11.35
CA LEU A 324 15.32 -9.84 12.02
C LEU A 324 15.15 -11.06 11.10
N ARG A 325 14.29 -10.97 10.07
CA ARG A 325 14.09 -12.08 9.13
C ARG A 325 15.07 -12.10 7.96
N SER A 326 15.92 -11.10 7.83
CA SER A 326 16.85 -10.96 6.72
C SER A 326 18.16 -11.70 7.02
N PRO A 327 18.65 -12.57 6.12
CA PRO A 327 19.92 -13.28 6.31
C PRO A 327 21.09 -12.35 5.96
N ALA A 328 21.27 -11.28 6.73
CA ALA A 328 22.30 -10.28 6.54
C ALA A 328 23.47 -10.45 7.51
N MET A 329 24.66 -10.03 7.10
CA MET A 329 25.82 -9.95 8.02
C MET A 329 25.70 -8.76 8.98
N LEU A 330 25.00 -7.71 8.56
CA LEU A 330 24.69 -6.53 9.35
C LEU A 330 23.27 -6.09 9.04
N SER A 331 22.44 -5.89 10.06
CA SER A 331 21.12 -5.30 9.95
C SER A 331 21.05 -4.04 10.82
N VAL A 332 20.66 -2.91 10.22
CA VAL A 332 20.53 -1.61 10.88
C VAL A 332 19.05 -1.22 10.89
N VAL A 333 18.47 -1.04 12.08
CA VAL A 333 17.10 -0.54 12.22
C VAL A 333 17.15 0.98 12.37
N ALA A 334 16.93 1.68 11.26
CA ALA A 334 16.95 3.13 11.16
C ALA A 334 16.19 3.59 9.90
N ASP A 335 16.02 4.91 9.73
CA ASP A 335 15.50 5.49 8.50
C ASP A 335 16.47 5.19 7.33
N PRO A 336 16.06 4.38 6.34
CA PRO A 336 16.96 3.95 5.27
C PRO A 336 17.38 5.09 4.33
N ALA A 337 16.55 6.12 4.15
CA ALA A 337 16.89 7.28 3.34
C ALA A 337 17.95 8.15 4.05
N ALA A 338 17.76 8.39 5.35
CA ALA A 338 18.73 9.15 6.15
C ALA A 338 20.09 8.43 6.22
N VAL A 339 20.11 7.12 6.44
CA VAL A 339 21.35 6.33 6.46
C VAL A 339 22.03 6.33 5.10
N ALA A 340 21.29 6.11 4.01
CA ALA A 340 21.85 6.16 2.66
C ALA A 340 22.50 7.52 2.34
N GLY A 341 21.84 8.62 2.72
CA GLY A 341 22.38 9.97 2.58
C GLY A 341 23.67 10.17 3.38
N ALA A 342 23.67 9.80 4.66
CA ALA A 342 24.82 9.94 5.53
C ALA A 342 26.02 9.10 5.08
N VAL A 343 25.78 7.90 4.58
CA VAL A 343 26.83 7.04 4.00
C VAL A 343 27.39 7.67 2.72
N ALA A 344 26.54 8.22 1.85
CA ALA A 344 26.99 8.91 0.64
C ALA A 344 27.88 10.11 0.98
N ASP A 345 27.52 10.91 2.00
CA ASP A 345 28.30 12.05 2.46
C ASP A 345 29.68 11.60 2.98
N ARG A 346 29.75 10.55 3.82
CA ARG A 346 31.01 10.02 4.33
C ARG A 346 31.94 9.45 3.26
N LEU A 347 31.35 8.86 2.22
CA LEU A 347 32.11 8.36 1.07
C LEU A 347 32.63 9.51 0.19
N GLY A 348 31.85 10.58 0.01
CA GLY A 348 32.20 11.78 -0.76
C GLY A 348 33.27 12.63 -0.09
N ASP A 349 33.33 12.68 1.25
CA ASP A 349 34.33 13.38 2.03
C ASP A 349 35.72 12.70 2.02
N ARG A 350 35.77 11.42 1.63
CA ARG A 350 37.04 10.72 1.38
C ARG A 350 37.55 11.19 0.03
N SER A 351 38.44 12.21 0.04
CA SER A 351 39.24 12.62 -1.11
C SER A 351 39.84 11.37 -1.76
N PRO A 352 39.92 11.32 -3.10
CA PRO A 352 40.59 10.21 -3.79
C PRO A 352 42.11 10.32 -3.53
N ASP A 353 42.54 9.98 -2.31
CA ASP A 353 43.95 9.89 -2.00
C ASP A 353 44.34 8.39 -2.02
N THR A 354 45.03 8.10 -3.09
CA THR A 354 46.07 7.09 -3.21
C THR A 354 45.71 5.64 -2.94
N GLY A 355 45.49 4.92 -4.00
CA GLY A 355 45.56 3.48 -3.97
C GLY A 355 44.61 2.74 -4.94
N VAL A 356 44.34 3.32 -6.07
CA VAL A 356 43.91 2.48 -7.20
C VAL A 356 45.13 1.66 -7.60
N GLY A 357 45.31 0.53 -6.91
CA GLY A 357 46.10 -0.55 -7.44
C GLY A 357 45.55 -0.86 -8.82
N ASP A 358 46.46 -0.85 -9.77
CA ASP A 358 46.32 -1.21 -11.17
C ASP A 358 45.09 -2.11 -11.38
N ALA A 359 44.11 -1.61 -12.13
CA ALA A 359 42.99 -2.40 -12.57
C ALA A 359 43.52 -3.50 -13.50
N GLY A 360 44.07 -4.54 -12.87
CA GLY A 360 44.35 -5.79 -13.57
C GLY A 360 43.08 -6.24 -14.28
N GLU A 361 43.23 -6.48 -15.57
CA GLU A 361 42.25 -7.03 -16.47
C GLU A 361 41.23 -7.94 -15.74
N LEU A 362 40.09 -7.35 -15.40
CA LEU A 362 38.90 -8.16 -15.09
C LEU A 362 38.62 -8.92 -16.38
N ALA A 363 38.86 -10.22 -16.30
CA ALA A 363 38.48 -11.15 -17.37
C ALA A 363 37.07 -10.75 -17.83
N ASP A 364 36.94 -10.56 -19.13
CA ASP A 364 35.67 -10.41 -19.85
C ASP A 364 34.72 -11.57 -19.44
N VAL A 365 34.08 -11.40 -18.27
CA VAL A 365 32.86 -12.12 -17.97
C VAL A 365 31.84 -11.42 -18.84
N ASP A 366 31.37 -12.16 -19.83
CA ASP A 366 30.44 -11.75 -20.86
C ASP A 366 29.40 -10.74 -20.35
N ALA A 367 29.78 -9.45 -20.38
CA ALA A 367 28.95 -8.32 -19.98
C ALA A 367 27.65 -8.25 -20.80
N ALA A 368 27.59 -9.00 -21.90
CA ALA A 368 26.42 -9.11 -22.75
C ALA A 368 25.28 -9.92 -22.11
N ALA A 369 25.55 -10.78 -21.13
CA ALA A 369 24.51 -11.53 -20.43
C ALA A 369 23.92 -10.79 -19.22
N CYS A 370 24.64 -9.78 -18.66
CA CYS A 370 24.19 -8.92 -17.56
C CYS A 370 23.78 -7.51 -18.02
N HIS A 371 24.04 -7.16 -19.26
CA HIS A 371 23.73 -5.87 -19.85
C HIS A 371 22.54 -5.98 -20.80
N GLN A 372 21.33 -6.14 -20.26
CA GLN A 372 20.23 -5.40 -20.86
C GLN A 372 20.08 -4.15 -19.99
N PRO A 373 20.59 -2.99 -20.44
CA PRO A 373 20.16 -1.74 -19.88
C PRO A 373 18.64 -1.69 -20.08
N ALA A 374 17.91 -1.23 -19.07
CA ALA A 374 16.62 -0.59 -19.30
C ALA A 374 16.87 0.73 -20.08
N ALA A 375 17.86 0.76 -20.96
CA ALA A 375 18.01 1.74 -21.99
C ALA A 375 16.92 1.43 -23.00
N THR A 376 15.88 2.31 -23.07
CA THR A 376 15.23 2.61 -24.35
C THR A 376 15.54 1.58 -25.46
N THR A 377 15.34 0.32 -25.21
CA THR A 377 15.05 -0.58 -26.29
C THR A 377 13.75 -0.02 -26.83
N ARG A 378 13.87 0.84 -27.86
CA ARG A 378 12.75 0.99 -28.78
C ARG A 378 12.27 -0.43 -28.98
N HIS A 379 11.19 -0.74 -28.32
CA HIS A 379 10.56 -2.04 -28.46
C HIS A 379 10.32 -2.16 -29.95
N THR A 380 11.14 -2.97 -30.61
CA THR A 380 10.81 -3.36 -31.97
C THR A 380 9.42 -3.95 -31.80
N PRO A 381 8.38 -3.42 -32.48
CA PRO A 381 7.04 -3.96 -32.34
C PRO A 381 7.18 -5.47 -32.45
N ALA A 382 6.84 -6.19 -31.38
CA ALA A 382 6.93 -7.64 -31.41
C ALA A 382 6.12 -8.11 -32.61
N GLU A 383 6.58 -9.12 -33.34
CA GLU A 383 5.85 -9.62 -34.51
C GLU A 383 4.38 -9.79 -34.15
N PRO A 384 3.44 -9.33 -35.00
CA PRO A 384 2.00 -9.43 -34.71
C PRO A 384 1.67 -10.85 -34.27
N SER A 385 0.77 -10.98 -33.28
CA SER A 385 0.28 -12.29 -32.87
C SER A 385 -0.20 -13.05 -34.11
N PRO A 386 0.18 -14.34 -34.26
CA PRO A 386 -0.30 -15.18 -35.39
C PRO A 386 -1.84 -15.24 -35.46
N THR A 387 -2.54 -14.96 -34.37
CA THR A 387 -3.99 -14.94 -34.24
C THR A 387 -4.60 -13.56 -34.50
N GLY A 388 -3.78 -12.51 -34.53
CA GLY A 388 -4.25 -11.12 -34.60
C GLY A 388 -4.80 -10.58 -33.28
N ALA A 389 -4.80 -11.38 -32.19
CA ALA A 389 -5.24 -10.95 -30.87
C ALA A 389 -4.17 -10.10 -30.16
N LEU A 390 -4.61 -9.17 -29.31
CA LEU A 390 -3.72 -8.33 -28.51
C LEU A 390 -2.98 -9.12 -27.45
N ARG A 391 -1.75 -8.74 -27.18
CA ARG A 391 -0.97 -9.23 -26.04
C ARG A 391 -0.87 -8.15 -24.97
N PRO A 392 -0.67 -8.51 -23.70
CA PRO A 392 -0.40 -7.53 -22.66
C PRO A 392 0.74 -6.56 -23.01
N GLU A 393 1.79 -7.06 -23.67
CA GLU A 393 2.95 -6.27 -24.10
C GLU A 393 2.59 -5.18 -25.12
N ASP A 394 1.61 -5.42 -25.98
CA ASP A 394 1.12 -4.41 -26.96
C ASP A 394 0.45 -3.24 -26.22
N VAL A 395 -0.31 -3.54 -25.16
CA VAL A 395 -0.91 -2.52 -24.27
C VAL A 395 0.18 -1.76 -23.52
N PHE A 396 1.17 -2.45 -22.96
CA PHE A 396 2.24 -1.82 -22.18
C PHE A 396 3.16 -0.95 -23.03
N ALA A 397 3.35 -1.27 -24.30
CA ALA A 397 4.09 -0.42 -25.24
C ALA A 397 3.41 0.94 -25.40
N VAL A 398 2.08 0.98 -25.55
CA VAL A 398 1.32 2.24 -25.61
C VAL A 398 1.39 3.00 -24.28
N LEU A 399 1.25 2.32 -23.15
CA LEU A 399 1.38 2.95 -21.84
C LEU A 399 2.78 3.56 -21.63
N ALA A 400 3.84 2.85 -21.99
CA ALA A 400 5.23 3.32 -21.84
C ALA A 400 5.51 4.61 -22.63
N GLU A 401 4.88 4.76 -23.79
CA GLU A 401 5.03 5.91 -24.68
C GLU A 401 4.16 7.12 -24.27
N HIS A 402 2.94 6.87 -23.77
CA HIS A 402 1.93 7.92 -23.62
C HIS A 402 1.54 8.27 -22.18
N LEU A 403 1.93 7.48 -21.15
CA LEU A 403 1.61 7.82 -19.78
C LEU A 403 2.36 9.08 -19.31
N PRO A 404 1.65 10.02 -18.64
CA PRO A 404 2.30 11.12 -17.93
C PRO A 404 3.36 10.60 -16.94
N ALA A 405 4.46 11.33 -16.81
CA ALA A 405 5.58 10.91 -15.95
C ALA A 405 5.16 10.79 -14.47
N GLU A 406 4.20 11.61 -14.04
CA GLU A 406 3.68 11.69 -12.67
C GLU A 406 2.60 10.65 -12.38
N THR A 407 2.31 9.74 -13.31
CA THR A 407 1.24 8.74 -13.15
C THR A 407 1.52 7.85 -11.94
N VAL A 408 0.50 7.74 -11.07
CA VAL A 408 0.44 6.71 -10.04
C VAL A 408 -0.18 5.47 -10.67
N LEU A 409 0.64 4.48 -10.99
CA LEU A 409 0.23 3.20 -11.54
C LEU A 409 0.01 2.20 -10.40
N ILE A 410 -1.20 1.65 -10.30
CA ILE A 410 -1.53 0.63 -9.29
C ILE A 410 -1.74 -0.71 -10.01
N GLU A 411 -0.95 -1.70 -9.64
CA GLU A 411 -0.85 -2.97 -10.36
C GLU A 411 -1.49 -4.12 -9.59
N GLU A 412 -2.30 -4.91 -10.30
CA GLU A 412 -2.82 -6.21 -9.86
C GLU A 412 -3.09 -7.12 -11.07
N SER A 413 -2.06 -7.36 -11.87
CA SER A 413 -2.13 -8.19 -13.07
C SER A 413 -1.12 -9.34 -13.00
N PRO A 414 -1.31 -10.35 -12.13
CA PRO A 414 -0.27 -11.32 -11.77
C PRO A 414 0.37 -12.04 -12.96
N SER A 415 -0.41 -12.32 -14.02
CA SER A 415 0.10 -12.99 -15.22
C SER A 415 0.94 -12.08 -16.12
N SER A 416 0.79 -10.76 -16.01
CA SER A 416 1.41 -9.78 -16.89
C SER A 416 2.35 -8.83 -16.14
N ARG A 417 2.42 -8.92 -14.81
CA ARG A 417 3.26 -8.06 -13.95
C ARG A 417 4.71 -7.97 -14.42
N PRO A 418 5.43 -9.07 -14.74
CA PRO A 418 6.83 -8.96 -15.15
C PRO A 418 7.03 -8.13 -16.42
N ALA A 419 6.13 -8.27 -17.41
CA ALA A 419 6.17 -7.47 -18.62
C ALA A 419 5.83 -6.00 -18.34
N LEU A 420 4.81 -5.73 -17.50
CA LEU A 420 4.46 -4.38 -17.09
C LEU A 420 5.64 -3.66 -16.43
N GLN A 421 6.27 -4.28 -15.46
CA GLN A 421 7.41 -3.69 -14.73
C GLN A 421 8.66 -3.50 -15.61
N ALA A 422 8.84 -4.35 -16.62
CA ALA A 422 9.94 -4.21 -17.57
C ALA A 422 9.71 -3.08 -18.60
N MET A 423 8.47 -2.77 -18.92
CA MET A 423 8.13 -1.87 -20.02
C MET A 423 7.65 -0.49 -19.57
N VAL A 424 6.97 -0.41 -18.42
CA VAL A 424 6.36 0.83 -17.92
C VAL A 424 7.07 1.27 -16.64
N PRO A 425 8.10 2.14 -16.74
CA PRO A 425 8.90 2.53 -15.61
C PRO A 425 8.18 3.52 -14.68
N ALA A 426 8.36 3.37 -13.38
CA ALA A 426 8.06 4.42 -12.41
C ALA A 426 9.12 5.53 -12.52
N ARG A 427 8.66 6.78 -12.62
CA ARG A 427 9.50 7.97 -12.84
C ARG A 427 9.47 8.96 -11.69
N VAL A 428 8.54 8.78 -10.76
CA VAL A 428 8.36 9.60 -9.57
C VAL A 428 8.07 8.70 -8.35
N PRO A 429 8.35 9.14 -7.13
CA PRO A 429 7.88 8.44 -5.93
C PRO A 429 6.38 8.22 -5.96
N MET A 430 5.92 7.08 -5.48
CA MET A 430 4.54 6.62 -5.63
C MET A 430 4.11 6.32 -7.09
N GLY A 431 5.01 6.38 -8.06
CA GLY A 431 4.73 6.08 -9.47
C GLY A 431 4.35 4.61 -9.74
N PHE A 432 4.58 3.72 -8.78
CA PHE A 432 4.17 2.32 -8.84
C PHE A 432 3.69 1.84 -7.47
N LEU A 433 2.51 1.23 -7.41
CA LEU A 433 1.95 0.57 -6.23
C LEU A 433 1.49 -0.84 -6.57
N SER A 434 1.70 -1.79 -5.65
CA SER A 434 1.11 -3.13 -5.77
C SER A 434 0.84 -3.75 -4.40
N ALA A 435 0.08 -4.83 -4.35
CA ALA A 435 -0.11 -5.63 -3.14
C ALA A 435 1.15 -6.47 -2.86
N ALA A 436 2.02 -6.00 -1.96
CA ALA A 436 3.30 -6.64 -1.66
C ALA A 436 3.18 -8.07 -1.09
N MET A 437 2.04 -8.43 -0.51
CA MET A 437 1.78 -9.80 -0.06
C MET A 437 1.15 -10.70 -1.14
N GLY A 438 0.81 -10.14 -2.32
CA GLY A 438 0.18 -10.87 -3.42
C GLY A 438 -1.31 -11.19 -3.21
N GLY A 439 -1.97 -10.60 -2.23
CA GLY A 439 -3.42 -10.68 -2.06
C GLY A 439 -4.15 -9.94 -3.17
N LEU A 440 -5.21 -10.53 -3.71
CA LEU A 440 -6.04 -9.90 -4.75
C LEU A 440 -7.12 -9.01 -4.12
N GLY A 441 -7.60 -8.02 -4.90
CA GLY A 441 -8.62 -7.06 -4.50
C GLY A 441 -8.05 -5.73 -3.97
N PHE A 442 -6.82 -5.40 -4.33
CA PHE A 442 -6.13 -4.17 -3.91
C PHE A 442 -6.24 -3.04 -4.94
N ALA A 443 -5.94 -3.30 -6.23
CA ALA A 443 -5.68 -2.23 -7.19
C ALA A 443 -6.90 -1.33 -7.45
N VAL A 444 -8.08 -1.92 -7.62
CA VAL A 444 -9.30 -1.14 -7.91
C VAL A 444 -9.65 -0.20 -6.75
N PRO A 445 -9.82 -0.67 -5.49
CA PRO A 445 -10.12 0.23 -4.39
C PRO A 445 -8.97 1.18 -4.05
N ALA A 446 -7.71 0.73 -4.14
CA ALA A 446 -6.58 1.61 -3.87
C ALA A 446 -6.50 2.78 -4.86
N ALA A 447 -6.82 2.57 -6.15
CA ALA A 447 -6.88 3.63 -7.14
C ALA A 447 -7.95 4.68 -6.79
N VAL A 448 -9.10 4.24 -6.30
CA VAL A 448 -10.14 5.15 -5.79
C VAL A 448 -9.59 5.99 -4.64
N GLY A 449 -8.97 5.36 -3.65
CA GLY A 449 -8.41 6.04 -2.49
C GLY A 449 -7.29 7.01 -2.84
N VAL A 450 -6.36 6.61 -3.71
CA VAL A 450 -5.27 7.47 -4.19
C VAL A 450 -5.80 8.69 -4.92
N LYS A 451 -6.76 8.53 -5.86
CA LYS A 451 -7.32 9.65 -6.61
C LYS A 451 -8.14 10.58 -5.73
N MET A 452 -8.84 10.07 -4.71
CA MET A 452 -9.52 10.91 -3.71
C MET A 452 -8.53 11.74 -2.89
N ALA A 453 -7.41 11.16 -2.49
CA ALA A 453 -6.37 11.85 -1.73
C ALA A 453 -5.56 12.85 -2.57
N ARG A 454 -5.40 12.56 -3.85
CA ARG A 454 -4.60 13.36 -4.81
C ARG A 454 -5.43 13.62 -6.08
N PRO A 455 -6.42 14.49 -6.02
CA PRO A 455 -7.38 14.71 -7.12
C PRO A 455 -6.72 15.15 -8.44
N ASP A 456 -5.59 15.83 -8.38
CA ASP A 456 -4.85 16.32 -9.55
C ASP A 456 -3.87 15.27 -10.12
N ALA A 457 -3.61 14.17 -9.40
CA ALA A 457 -2.68 13.16 -9.87
C ALA A 457 -3.30 12.30 -10.98
N PRO A 458 -2.56 11.98 -12.05
CA PRO A 458 -2.98 10.96 -13.01
C PRO A 458 -2.91 9.59 -12.33
N VAL A 459 -4.04 8.87 -12.24
CA VAL A 459 -4.16 7.57 -11.57
C VAL A 459 -4.64 6.50 -12.54
N LEU A 460 -3.84 5.45 -12.69
CA LEU A 460 -4.13 4.29 -13.52
C LEU A 460 -4.05 3.00 -12.70
N ALA A 461 -5.13 2.23 -12.67
CA ALA A 461 -5.09 0.84 -12.20
C ALA A 461 -4.94 -0.11 -13.39
N VAL A 462 -3.93 -0.98 -13.36
CA VAL A 462 -3.76 -2.09 -14.32
C VAL A 462 -4.08 -3.39 -13.60
N VAL A 463 -5.17 -4.03 -13.99
CA VAL A 463 -5.73 -5.18 -13.27
C VAL A 463 -6.12 -6.30 -14.22
N GLY A 464 -5.93 -7.55 -13.82
CA GLY A 464 -6.50 -8.70 -14.55
C GLY A 464 -8.02 -8.80 -14.35
N ASP A 465 -8.73 -9.36 -15.35
CA ASP A 465 -10.16 -9.61 -15.25
C ASP A 465 -10.55 -10.39 -13.99
N GLY A 466 -9.90 -11.51 -13.74
CA GLY A 466 -10.12 -12.31 -12.54
C GLY A 466 -9.77 -11.59 -11.24
N SER A 467 -8.71 -10.76 -11.24
CA SER A 467 -8.30 -9.98 -10.06
C SER A 467 -9.33 -8.88 -9.72
N SER A 468 -9.88 -8.22 -10.74
CA SER A 468 -10.86 -7.15 -10.56
C SER A 468 -12.10 -7.59 -9.80
N LEU A 469 -12.50 -8.86 -9.91
CA LEU A 469 -13.70 -9.42 -9.27
C LEU A 469 -13.61 -9.47 -7.74
N TYR A 470 -12.42 -9.43 -7.17
CA TYR A 470 -12.24 -9.49 -5.71
C TYR A 470 -12.70 -8.22 -4.98
N SER A 471 -12.71 -7.07 -5.66
CA SER A 471 -13.14 -5.78 -5.08
C SER A 471 -13.82 -4.89 -6.12
N ILE A 472 -14.50 -5.47 -7.10
CA ILE A 472 -15.15 -4.76 -8.20
C ILE A 472 -16.19 -3.75 -7.70
N GLN A 473 -16.77 -3.96 -6.51
CA GLN A 473 -17.73 -3.06 -5.87
C GLN A 473 -17.17 -1.65 -5.63
N ALA A 474 -15.83 -1.48 -5.56
CA ALA A 474 -15.22 -0.17 -5.42
C ALA A 474 -15.47 0.74 -6.63
N LEU A 475 -15.80 0.17 -7.79
CA LEU A 475 -16.22 0.94 -8.98
C LEU A 475 -17.50 1.75 -8.72
N TRP A 476 -18.44 1.22 -7.91
CA TRP A 476 -19.62 1.98 -7.50
C TRP A 476 -19.21 3.24 -6.71
N THR A 477 -18.28 3.10 -5.77
CA THR A 477 -17.78 4.25 -4.99
C THR A 477 -17.11 5.27 -5.92
N ALA A 478 -16.33 4.81 -6.90
CA ALA A 478 -15.70 5.69 -7.89
C ALA A 478 -16.75 6.48 -8.68
N ALA A 479 -17.80 5.83 -9.17
CA ALA A 479 -18.89 6.49 -9.90
C ALA A 479 -19.65 7.48 -9.01
N HIS A 480 -20.02 7.04 -7.79
CA HIS A 480 -20.82 7.84 -6.88
C HIS A 480 -20.11 9.11 -6.41
N ARG A 481 -18.79 9.06 -6.30
CA ARG A 481 -17.94 10.18 -5.82
C ARG A 481 -17.28 10.97 -6.96
N GLY A 482 -17.52 10.62 -8.23
CA GLY A 482 -16.86 11.27 -9.36
C GLY A 482 -15.33 11.15 -9.26
N VAL A 483 -14.81 9.94 -9.04
CA VAL A 483 -13.37 9.71 -8.85
C VAL A 483 -12.73 9.41 -10.20
N GLY A 484 -12.05 10.38 -10.78
CA GLY A 484 -11.47 10.33 -12.12
C GLY A 484 -10.23 9.44 -12.26
N ALA A 485 -10.31 8.17 -11.86
CA ALA A 485 -9.28 7.17 -12.12
C ALA A 485 -9.57 6.37 -13.40
N LEU A 486 -8.53 5.92 -14.07
CA LEU A 486 -8.62 4.99 -15.20
C LEU A 486 -8.35 3.56 -14.71
N PHE A 487 -9.27 2.65 -15.04
CA PHE A 487 -9.16 1.22 -14.70
C PHE A 487 -8.96 0.43 -16.00
N LEU A 488 -7.74 0.00 -16.26
CA LEU A 488 -7.37 -0.79 -17.41
C LEU A 488 -7.39 -2.27 -17.03
N VAL A 489 -8.32 -3.02 -17.61
CA VAL A 489 -8.54 -4.43 -17.34
C VAL A 489 -7.97 -5.27 -18.48
N LEU A 490 -7.01 -6.13 -18.16
CA LEU A 490 -6.47 -7.12 -19.10
C LEU A 490 -7.34 -8.37 -19.04
N ALA A 491 -8.23 -8.53 -20.02
CA ALA A 491 -9.23 -9.59 -20.06
C ALA A 491 -8.75 -10.77 -20.91
N ASN A 492 -8.32 -11.84 -20.24
CA ASN A 492 -7.93 -13.10 -20.90
C ASN A 492 -8.90 -14.26 -20.59
N GLY A 493 -9.95 -14.03 -19.81
CA GLY A 493 -11.00 -14.98 -19.50
C GLY A 493 -10.56 -16.19 -18.68
N ARG A 494 -9.43 -16.11 -17.94
CA ARG A 494 -8.89 -17.24 -17.17
C ARG A 494 -7.89 -16.85 -16.09
N TYR A 495 -7.62 -17.76 -15.17
CA TYR A 495 -6.53 -17.62 -14.22
C TYR A 495 -5.19 -18.11 -14.84
N ALA A 496 -4.64 -17.33 -15.77
CA ALA A 496 -3.48 -17.71 -16.56
C ALA A 496 -2.23 -18.09 -15.74
N VAL A 497 -1.98 -17.45 -14.60
CA VAL A 497 -0.91 -17.83 -13.66
C VAL A 497 -1.12 -19.25 -13.13
N MET A 498 -2.36 -19.54 -12.72
CA MET A 498 -2.71 -20.85 -12.14
C MET A 498 -2.61 -21.96 -13.19
N ASP A 499 -3.05 -21.71 -14.43
CA ASP A 499 -2.90 -22.65 -15.55
C ASP A 499 -1.45 -23.02 -15.74
N ARG A 500 -0.54 -22.04 -15.77
CA ARG A 500 0.91 -22.29 -15.96
C ARG A 500 1.55 -23.01 -14.79
N LEU A 501 1.11 -22.73 -13.55
CA LEU A 501 1.58 -23.47 -12.38
C LEU A 501 1.16 -24.94 -12.45
N ALA A 502 -0.05 -25.24 -12.95
CA ALA A 502 -0.52 -26.60 -13.19
C ALA A 502 0.28 -27.29 -14.30
N ASP A 503 0.53 -26.61 -15.43
CA ASP A 503 1.35 -27.12 -16.54
C ASP A 503 2.77 -27.49 -16.10
N ARG A 504 3.41 -26.64 -15.29
CA ARG A 504 4.74 -26.93 -14.70
C ARG A 504 4.76 -28.18 -13.81
N ARG A 505 3.61 -28.55 -13.22
CA ARG A 505 3.46 -29.78 -12.45
C ARG A 505 3.16 -30.98 -13.33
N GLY A 506 3.02 -30.78 -14.65
CA GLY A 506 2.68 -31.83 -15.62
C GLY A 506 1.24 -32.33 -15.49
N GLY A 507 0.34 -31.52 -14.93
CA GLY A 507 -1.05 -31.87 -14.69
C GLY A 507 -2.03 -30.91 -15.37
N LYS A 508 -3.30 -31.28 -15.42
CA LYS A 508 -4.39 -30.45 -15.92
C LYS A 508 -5.06 -29.71 -14.77
N ALA A 509 -5.28 -28.41 -14.92
CA ALA A 509 -6.04 -27.59 -13.98
C ALA A 509 -7.51 -28.02 -13.91
N PRO A 510 -8.13 -28.12 -12.70
CA PRO A 510 -9.55 -28.48 -12.55
C PRO A 510 -10.51 -27.29 -12.75
N TRP A 511 -10.01 -26.06 -12.67
CA TRP A 511 -10.85 -24.84 -12.80
C TRP A 511 -11.12 -24.51 -14.27
N PRO A 512 -12.35 -24.10 -14.61
CA PRO A 512 -12.68 -23.67 -15.96
C PRO A 512 -12.13 -22.27 -16.27
N ALA A 513 -12.03 -21.95 -17.55
CA ALA A 513 -11.99 -20.57 -18.02
C ALA A 513 -13.38 -19.91 -17.86
N PHE A 514 -13.41 -18.56 -17.87
CA PHE A 514 -14.63 -17.77 -17.70
C PHE A 514 -14.72 -16.63 -18.76
N PRO A 515 -14.65 -16.96 -20.05
CA PRO A 515 -14.67 -15.95 -21.12
C PRO A 515 -15.98 -15.16 -21.21
N GLU A 516 -17.05 -15.64 -20.55
CA GLU A 516 -18.34 -14.99 -20.47
C GLU A 516 -18.38 -13.83 -19.48
N VAL A 517 -17.36 -13.66 -18.62
CA VAL A 517 -17.29 -12.53 -17.68
C VAL A 517 -16.81 -11.29 -18.44
N SER A 518 -17.66 -10.27 -18.47
CA SER A 518 -17.33 -8.95 -19.03
C SER A 518 -17.24 -7.92 -17.92
N VAL A 519 -16.04 -7.45 -17.66
CA VAL A 519 -15.80 -6.44 -16.60
C VAL A 519 -16.37 -5.09 -17.02
N SER A 520 -16.37 -4.75 -18.32
CA SER A 520 -17.03 -3.55 -18.83
C SER A 520 -18.55 -3.55 -18.58
N THR A 521 -19.20 -4.69 -18.75
CA THR A 521 -20.63 -4.84 -18.43
C THR A 521 -20.90 -4.71 -16.92
N LEU A 522 -20.06 -5.29 -16.08
CA LEU A 522 -20.15 -5.15 -14.62
C LEU A 522 -19.91 -3.71 -14.19
N ALA A 523 -18.93 -3.01 -14.78
CA ALA A 523 -18.64 -1.61 -14.53
C ALA A 523 -19.84 -0.71 -14.85
N ALA A 524 -20.48 -0.93 -16.00
CA ALA A 524 -21.72 -0.24 -16.38
C ALA A 524 -22.84 -0.47 -15.35
N GLY A 525 -22.95 -1.69 -14.80
CA GLY A 525 -23.89 -2.01 -13.71
C GLY A 525 -23.61 -1.25 -12.41
N PHE A 526 -22.38 -0.83 -12.16
CA PHE A 526 -21.98 0.04 -11.06
C PHE A 526 -22.03 1.53 -11.40
N GLY A 527 -22.46 1.90 -12.61
CA GLY A 527 -22.56 3.30 -13.06
C GLY A 527 -21.26 3.88 -13.60
N VAL A 528 -20.23 3.06 -13.85
CA VAL A 528 -18.97 3.50 -14.45
C VAL A 528 -19.03 3.32 -15.97
N PRO A 529 -18.76 4.37 -16.76
CA PRO A 529 -18.56 4.24 -18.21
C PRO A 529 -17.46 3.22 -18.53
N ALA A 530 -17.67 2.43 -19.58
CA ALA A 530 -16.70 1.42 -19.96
C ALA A 530 -16.53 1.33 -21.47
N VAL A 531 -15.29 1.03 -21.91
CA VAL A 531 -14.92 0.78 -23.30
C VAL A 531 -14.24 -0.59 -23.36
N ARG A 532 -14.56 -1.36 -24.41
CA ARG A 532 -13.87 -2.63 -24.68
C ARG A 532 -13.06 -2.49 -25.96
N LEU A 533 -11.79 -2.88 -25.90
CA LEU A 533 -10.85 -2.86 -27.03
C LEU A 533 -10.45 -4.30 -27.37
N GLU A 534 -10.53 -4.65 -28.64
CA GLU A 534 -10.27 -6.01 -29.11
C GLU A 534 -9.20 -6.07 -30.21
N THR A 535 -8.88 -4.91 -30.82
CA THR A 535 -7.96 -4.83 -31.96
C THR A 535 -6.80 -3.86 -31.70
N THR A 536 -5.70 -4.08 -32.41
CA THR A 536 -4.53 -3.19 -32.35
C THR A 536 -4.87 -1.77 -32.83
N GLU A 537 -5.79 -1.63 -33.80
CA GLU A 537 -6.23 -0.33 -34.30
C GLU A 537 -7.02 0.45 -33.24
N GLU A 538 -7.99 -0.21 -32.58
CA GLU A 538 -8.74 0.41 -31.48
C GLU A 538 -7.82 0.80 -30.33
N LEU A 539 -6.86 -0.06 -29.97
CA LEU A 539 -5.87 0.21 -28.94
C LEU A 539 -5.03 1.44 -29.28
N ALA A 540 -4.48 1.50 -30.51
CA ALA A 540 -3.60 2.57 -30.96
C ALA A 540 -4.29 3.93 -31.09
N ILE A 541 -5.61 3.95 -31.33
CA ILE A 541 -6.40 5.18 -31.40
C ILE A 541 -6.84 5.63 -30.00
N THR A 542 -7.35 4.71 -29.20
CA THR A 542 -8.08 5.07 -27.97
C THR A 542 -7.15 5.29 -26.77
N LEU A 543 -6.18 4.39 -26.54
CA LEU A 543 -5.38 4.42 -25.30
C LEU A 543 -4.45 5.64 -25.19
N PRO A 544 -3.81 6.15 -26.27
CA PRO A 544 -3.02 7.39 -26.20
C PRO A 544 -3.82 8.60 -25.73
N ASP A 545 -5.02 8.81 -26.27
CA ASP A 545 -5.89 9.93 -25.88
C ASP A 545 -6.34 9.83 -24.42
N LEU A 546 -6.63 8.60 -23.93
CA LEU A 546 -6.98 8.35 -22.53
C LEU A 546 -5.80 8.61 -21.59
N CYS A 547 -4.58 8.27 -22.00
CA CYS A 547 -3.37 8.57 -21.24
C CYS A 547 -3.12 10.09 -21.18
N ALA A 548 -3.24 10.79 -22.31
CA ALA A 548 -3.03 12.24 -22.37
C ALA A 548 -4.02 13.02 -21.49
N GLY A 549 -5.28 12.57 -21.39
CA GLY A 549 -6.32 13.19 -20.56
C GLY A 549 -6.39 12.68 -19.13
N LEU A 550 -5.42 11.88 -18.66
CA LEU A 550 -5.52 11.17 -17.38
C LEU A 550 -5.46 12.11 -16.16
N ALA A 551 -4.69 13.19 -16.23
CA ALA A 551 -4.57 14.16 -15.13
C ALA A 551 -5.86 14.96 -14.92
N GLU A 552 -6.52 15.38 -16.01
CA GLU A 552 -7.74 16.18 -16.00
C GLU A 552 -9.01 15.34 -15.80
N ARG A 553 -8.89 14.03 -15.70
CA ARG A 553 -10.04 13.13 -15.57
C ARG A 553 -10.77 13.34 -14.25
N THR A 554 -12.06 13.66 -14.33
CA THR A 554 -12.95 13.86 -13.17
C THR A 554 -13.93 12.71 -12.96
N GLU A 555 -14.14 11.85 -13.98
CA GLU A 555 -15.05 10.73 -13.94
C GLU A 555 -14.28 9.41 -14.12
N PRO A 556 -14.67 8.32 -13.43
CA PRO A 556 -14.02 7.02 -13.60
C PRO A 556 -14.29 6.47 -15.01
N LEU A 557 -13.35 5.68 -15.51
CA LEU A 557 -13.52 4.93 -16.75
C LEU A 557 -12.89 3.55 -16.65
N VAL A 558 -13.59 2.52 -17.09
CA VAL A 558 -13.04 1.19 -17.28
C VAL A 558 -12.71 0.97 -18.75
N VAL A 559 -11.47 0.56 -19.02
CA VAL A 559 -11.01 0.13 -20.35
C VAL A 559 -10.71 -1.37 -20.26
N GLU A 560 -11.58 -2.20 -20.80
CA GLU A 560 -11.40 -3.64 -20.87
C GLU A 560 -10.71 -3.99 -22.19
N VAL A 561 -9.48 -4.50 -22.12
CA VAL A 561 -8.71 -4.90 -23.29
C VAL A 561 -8.68 -6.42 -23.37
N ALA A 562 -9.24 -6.97 -24.47
CA ALA A 562 -9.19 -8.39 -24.74
C ALA A 562 -7.76 -8.79 -25.14
N VAL A 563 -7.09 -9.58 -24.29
CA VAL A 563 -5.71 -9.99 -24.50
C VAL A 563 -5.55 -11.51 -24.48
N GLU A 564 -4.55 -12.01 -25.21
CA GLU A 564 -4.14 -13.41 -25.07
C GLU A 564 -3.52 -13.65 -23.69
N ALA A 565 -3.72 -14.84 -23.16
CA ALA A 565 -2.98 -15.29 -22.00
C ALA A 565 -1.50 -15.42 -22.40
N GLY A 566 -0.65 -14.52 -21.93
CA GLY A 566 0.79 -14.51 -22.25
C GLY A 566 1.43 -15.90 -22.05
N SER A 567 2.44 -16.24 -22.83
CA SER A 567 3.04 -17.59 -22.87
C SER A 567 4.03 -17.87 -21.73
N GLN A 568 4.49 -16.85 -21.01
CA GLN A 568 5.52 -16.99 -19.97
C GLN A 568 5.05 -16.46 -18.62
N PHE A 569 5.27 -17.23 -17.58
CA PHE A 569 5.20 -16.79 -16.19
C PHE A 569 6.57 -16.98 -15.55
N LEU A 570 7.25 -15.89 -15.31
CA LEU A 570 8.53 -15.83 -14.61
C LEU A 570 8.31 -15.03 -13.34
N PRO A 571 8.02 -15.68 -12.20
CA PRO A 571 7.82 -14.99 -10.94
C PRO A 571 9.07 -14.25 -10.48
#